data_75df33a23a679559aec02819d05be13e
#
_entry.id   75df33a23a679559aec02819d05be13e
#
_cell.length_a   1.000
_cell.length_b   1.000
_cell.length_c   1.000
_cell.angle_alpha   90.00
_cell.angle_beta   90.00
_cell.angle_gamma   90.00
#
_symmetry.space_group_name_H-M   'P 1'
#
loop_
_entity.id
_entity.type
_entity.pdbx_description
1 polymer ?
#
loop_
_entity_poly.entity_id
_entity_poly.type
_entity_poly.pdbx_seq_one_letter_code
_entity_poly.pdbx_strand_id
1 'polypeptide(L)'
;MDSLFLLLLKSKKLAVFTAVVGTAILSGFNSIAGDNCDWEELLIYNSMNRQAKFCVELATTYSERQQGLMFRKDMEFNEGMMFVYDQPQPVSFWMKNTSIPLDIIFADGSGTVTKIFKNAVPFSTVSIFGGEQVQYVL
;
A
#
# COMPACT_ATOMS: atom_id res chain seq x y z
N MET A 1 16.99 -5.80 17.26
CA MET A 1 15.68 -5.33 17.78
C MET A 1 14.75 -5.27 16.59
N ASP A 2 14.08 -6.38 16.36
CA ASP A 2 13.32 -6.63 15.13
C ASP A 2 11.94 -5.99 15.29
N SER A 3 11.74 -4.85 14.63
CA SER A 3 10.41 -4.27 14.49
C SER A 3 9.66 -5.10 13.44
N LEU A 4 8.87 -6.05 13.91
CA LEU A 4 7.96 -6.81 13.06
C LEU A 4 6.88 -5.84 12.53
N PHE A 5 6.88 -5.61 11.23
CA PHE A 5 5.83 -4.86 10.55
C PHE A 5 4.94 -5.85 9.80
N LEU A 6 3.65 -5.81 10.05
CA LEU A 6 2.66 -6.64 9.39
C LEU A 6 1.76 -5.79 8.49
N LEU A 7 1.64 -6.19 7.23
CA LEU A 7 0.72 -5.57 6.26
C LEU A 7 -0.64 -6.29 6.28
N LEU A 8 -1.72 -5.53 6.47
CA LEU A 8 -3.08 -6.02 6.36
C LEU A 8 -3.86 -5.19 5.34
N LEU A 9 -4.32 -5.84 4.27
CA LEU A 9 -5.18 -5.23 3.26
C LEU A 9 -6.65 -5.43 3.64
N LYS A 10 -7.38 -4.33 3.81
CA LYS A 10 -8.84 -4.34 3.98
C LYS A 10 -9.50 -4.04 2.64
N SER A 11 -10.05 -5.07 1.99
CA SER A 11 -10.84 -4.88 0.78
C SER A 11 -12.23 -4.34 1.12
N LYS A 12 -12.66 -3.27 0.45
CA LYS A 12 -14.01 -2.69 0.58
C LYS A 12 -15.11 -3.52 -0.14
N LYS A 13 -14.76 -4.62 -0.78
CA LYS A 13 -15.73 -5.46 -1.48
C LYS A 13 -16.33 -6.51 -0.56
N LEU A 14 -17.28 -6.12 0.30
CA LEU A 14 -18.48 -6.90 0.64
C LEU A 14 -19.46 -6.04 1.48
N ALA A 15 -20.20 -5.17 0.83
CA ALA A 15 -21.42 -4.67 1.42
C ALA A 15 -22.57 -5.58 0.97
N VAL A 16 -22.92 -6.56 1.78
CA VAL A 16 -24.22 -7.24 1.67
C VAL A 16 -25.27 -6.28 2.19
N PHE A 17 -26.09 -5.75 1.27
CA PHE A 17 -27.26 -4.95 1.58
C PHE A 17 -28.29 -5.84 2.27
N THR A 18 -28.41 -5.74 3.57
CA THR A 18 -29.63 -6.13 4.29
C THR A 18 -30.36 -4.86 4.66
N ALA A 19 -31.40 -4.54 3.88
CA ALA A 19 -32.31 -3.48 4.21
C ALA A 19 -33.11 -3.87 5.47
N VAL A 20 -32.82 -3.23 6.59
CA VAL A 20 -33.75 -3.21 7.74
C VAL A 20 -34.34 -1.80 7.82
N VAL A 21 -35.65 -1.74 7.55
CA VAL A 21 -36.48 -0.56 7.78
C VAL A 21 -36.62 -0.39 9.30
N GLY A 22 -36.20 0.73 9.83
CA GLY A 22 -36.35 1.05 11.25
C GLY A 22 -35.99 2.50 11.55
N THR A 23 -37.04 3.32 11.67
CA THR A 23 -37.19 4.62 12.36
C THR A 23 -35.97 5.45 12.72
N ALA A 24 -36.00 6.68 12.20
CA ALA A 24 -35.09 7.79 12.46
C ALA A 24 -34.94 8.11 13.95
N ILE A 25 -33.70 8.19 14.42
CA ILE A 25 -33.29 9.06 15.53
C ILE A 25 -32.19 9.96 15.00
N LEU A 26 -32.47 11.23 14.82
CA LEU A 26 -31.51 12.29 14.58
C LEU A 26 -30.59 12.42 15.80
N SER A 27 -29.44 11.85 15.75
CA SER A 27 -28.33 12.21 16.61
C SER A 27 -27.22 12.66 15.71
N GLY A 28 -26.79 13.93 15.86
CA GLY A 28 -25.80 14.58 15.01
C GLY A 28 -24.50 13.76 14.95
N PHE A 29 -24.29 13.10 13.84
CA PHE A 29 -22.96 12.64 13.47
C PHE A 29 -22.18 13.85 12.96
N ASN A 30 -21.30 14.37 13.80
CA ASN A 30 -20.17 15.13 13.32
C ASN A 30 -19.45 14.22 12.32
N SER A 31 -19.59 14.49 11.04
CA SER A 31 -18.66 13.99 10.02
C SER A 31 -17.31 14.59 10.34
N ILE A 32 -16.50 13.85 11.06
CA ILE A 32 -15.05 14.00 10.98
C ILE A 32 -14.75 13.81 9.51
N ALA A 33 -14.10 14.80 8.88
CA ALA A 33 -13.69 14.76 7.49
C ALA A 33 -13.02 13.40 7.25
N GLY A 34 -13.72 12.53 6.53
CA GLY A 34 -13.28 11.15 6.38
C GLY A 34 -12.05 11.11 5.49
N ASP A 35 -11.07 10.35 5.90
CA ASP A 35 -10.08 9.77 5.01
C ASP A 35 -10.82 9.00 3.89
N ASN A 36 -11.25 9.70 2.84
CA ASN A 36 -11.84 9.09 1.66
C ASN A 36 -10.72 8.41 0.88
N CYS A 37 -10.48 7.15 1.20
CA CYS A 37 -9.68 6.30 0.34
C CYS A 37 -10.59 5.78 -0.78
N ASP A 38 -10.34 6.22 -2.00
CA ASP A 38 -11.06 5.77 -3.19
C ASP A 38 -10.55 4.41 -3.69
N TRP A 39 -9.39 3.97 -3.21
CA TRP A 39 -8.71 2.71 -3.52
C TRP A 39 -8.80 1.71 -2.35
N GLU A 40 -7.80 0.84 -2.20
CA GLU A 40 -7.75 -0.12 -1.11
C GLU A 40 -7.06 0.47 0.13
N GLU A 41 -7.58 0.15 1.31
CA GLU A 41 -7.00 0.57 2.57
C GLU A 41 -5.95 -0.45 3.03
N LEU A 42 -4.70 0.01 3.20
CA LEU A 42 -3.59 -0.78 3.71
C LEU A 42 -3.22 -0.31 5.12
N LEU A 43 -3.10 -1.25 6.04
CA LEU A 43 -2.62 -0.99 7.39
C LEU A 43 -1.26 -1.65 7.62
N ILE A 44 -0.30 -0.89 8.11
CA ILE A 44 1.01 -1.39 8.53
C ILE A 44 1.11 -1.25 10.05
N TYR A 45 1.42 -2.35 10.72
CA TYR A 45 1.59 -2.39 12.17
C TYR A 45 3.05 -2.58 12.55
N ASN A 46 3.48 -1.94 13.63
CA ASN A 46 4.78 -2.24 14.24
C ASN A 46 4.63 -3.16 15.47
N SER A 47 5.74 -3.60 16.04
CA SER A 47 5.79 -4.48 17.22
C SER A 47 5.11 -3.88 18.48
N MET A 48 4.91 -2.56 18.53
CA MET A 48 4.19 -1.86 19.60
C MET A 48 2.71 -1.66 19.27
N ASN A 49 2.18 -2.36 18.24
CA ASN A 49 0.81 -2.24 17.77
C ASN A 49 0.42 -0.81 17.32
N ARG A 50 1.40 0.03 17.01
CA ARG A 50 1.11 1.31 16.35
C ARG A 50 0.89 1.05 14.87
N GLN A 51 -0.13 1.71 14.31
CA GLN A 51 -0.51 1.53 12.91
C GLN A 51 -0.23 2.78 12.09
N ALA A 52 0.12 2.56 10.83
CA ALA A 52 0.08 3.55 9.75
C ALA A 52 -0.94 3.10 8.72
N LYS A 53 -1.75 4.03 8.22
CA LYS A 53 -2.81 3.79 7.25
C LYS A 53 -2.43 4.43 5.92
N PHE A 54 -2.54 3.64 4.85
CA PHE A 54 -2.30 4.09 3.49
C PHE A 54 -3.52 3.80 2.61
N CYS A 55 -3.72 4.63 1.61
CA CYS A 55 -4.65 4.44 0.52
C CYS A 55 -3.86 3.97 -0.71
N VAL A 56 -4.07 2.76 -1.19
CA VAL A 56 -3.20 2.15 -2.19
C VAL A 56 -3.95 1.67 -3.43
N GLU A 57 -3.40 1.98 -4.59
CA GLU A 57 -3.75 1.32 -5.83
C GLU A 57 -3.11 -0.07 -5.85
N LEU A 58 -3.82 -1.07 -6.40
CA LEU A 58 -3.27 -2.41 -6.55
C LEU A 58 -2.66 -2.59 -7.94
N ALA A 59 -1.43 -3.11 -7.98
CA ALA A 59 -0.75 -3.57 -9.19
C ALA A 59 -0.62 -5.10 -9.13
N THR A 60 -1.60 -5.81 -9.68
CA THR A 60 -1.73 -7.28 -9.63
C THR A 60 -1.37 -7.96 -10.92
N THR A 61 -1.51 -7.26 -12.05
CA THR A 61 -1.13 -7.77 -13.36
C THR A 61 0.31 -7.42 -13.72
N TYR A 62 0.89 -8.16 -14.66
CA TYR A 62 2.22 -7.85 -15.17
C TYR A 62 2.33 -6.42 -15.72
N SER A 63 1.31 -5.99 -16.50
CA SER A 63 1.28 -4.65 -17.10
C SER A 63 1.24 -3.54 -16.05
N GLU A 64 0.38 -3.68 -15.03
CA GLU A 64 0.30 -2.72 -13.92
C GLU A 64 1.62 -2.62 -13.16
N ARG A 65 2.24 -3.77 -12.84
CA ARG A 65 3.55 -3.81 -12.19
C ARG A 65 4.67 -3.19 -13.05
N GLN A 66 4.61 -3.37 -14.38
CA GLN A 66 5.58 -2.76 -15.30
C GLN A 66 5.44 -1.24 -15.35
N GLN A 67 4.22 -0.73 -15.34
CA GLN A 67 3.96 0.70 -15.33
C GLN A 67 4.26 1.31 -13.95
N GLY A 68 3.74 0.71 -12.88
CA GLY A 68 3.87 1.22 -11.54
C GLY A 68 3.48 2.69 -11.43
N LEU A 69 4.27 3.47 -10.72
CA LEU A 69 4.08 4.91 -10.52
C LEU A 69 4.76 5.78 -11.60
N MET A 70 5.14 5.20 -12.75
CA MET A 70 5.71 5.97 -13.85
C MET A 70 4.76 7.08 -14.30
N PHE A 71 5.33 8.26 -14.61
CA PHE A 71 4.64 9.45 -15.10
C PHE A 71 3.68 10.11 -14.09
N ARG A 72 3.56 9.60 -12.87
CA ARG A 72 2.83 10.26 -11.79
C ARG A 72 3.60 11.51 -11.35
N LYS A 73 2.89 12.63 -11.22
CA LYS A 73 3.51 13.93 -10.91
C LYS A 73 3.47 14.26 -9.43
N ASP A 74 2.45 13.75 -8.75
CA ASP A 74 2.17 13.97 -7.33
C ASP A 74 1.53 12.72 -6.71
N MET A 75 1.60 12.62 -5.41
CA MET A 75 1.01 11.57 -4.59
C MET A 75 0.93 12.10 -3.16
N GLU A 76 -0.20 11.94 -2.51
CA GLU A 76 -0.38 12.36 -1.13
C GLU A 76 0.47 11.50 -0.17
N PHE A 77 0.73 12.06 1.01
CA PHE A 77 1.62 11.43 2.00
C PHE A 77 1.17 10.01 2.41
N ASN A 78 -0.14 9.76 2.42
CA ASN A 78 -0.74 8.47 2.79
C ASN A 78 -1.21 7.66 1.59
N GLU A 79 -0.83 8.03 0.39
CA GLU A 79 -1.10 7.28 -0.83
C GLU A 79 0.08 6.40 -1.22
N GLY A 80 -0.19 5.39 -2.03
CA GLY A 80 0.81 4.49 -2.56
C GLY A 80 0.30 3.54 -3.62
N MET A 81 1.16 2.64 -4.05
CA MET A 81 0.80 1.53 -4.92
C MET A 81 1.33 0.22 -4.33
N MET A 82 0.43 -0.73 -4.15
CA MET A 82 0.72 -2.06 -3.65
C MET A 82 0.91 -3.02 -4.82
N PHE A 83 2.14 -3.44 -5.04
CA PHE A 83 2.50 -4.48 -5.99
C PHE A 83 2.28 -5.84 -5.34
N VAL A 84 1.48 -6.68 -5.96
CA VAL A 84 1.15 -8.02 -5.47
C VAL A 84 1.67 -9.06 -6.45
N TYR A 85 2.50 -9.98 -5.98
CA TYR A 85 3.01 -11.11 -6.73
C TYR A 85 2.27 -12.38 -6.33
N ASP A 86 2.08 -13.30 -7.29
CA ASP A 86 1.33 -14.55 -7.06
C ASP A 86 2.00 -15.45 -6.01
N GLN A 87 3.32 -15.37 -5.92
CA GLN A 87 4.13 -16.11 -4.95
C GLN A 87 5.40 -15.32 -4.60
N PRO A 88 6.03 -15.60 -3.44
CA PRO A 88 7.31 -14.99 -3.09
C PRO A 88 8.37 -15.27 -4.15
N GLN A 89 9.11 -14.24 -4.54
CA GLN A 89 10.14 -14.29 -5.58
C GLN A 89 11.20 -13.20 -5.42
N PRO A 90 12.35 -13.30 -6.11
CA PRO A 90 13.30 -12.19 -6.18
C PRO A 90 12.67 -10.97 -6.84
N VAL A 91 12.72 -9.82 -6.18
CA VAL A 91 12.12 -8.58 -6.70
C VAL A 91 13.13 -7.44 -6.66
N SER A 92 13.17 -6.67 -7.76
CA SER A 92 13.93 -5.43 -7.85
C SER A 92 13.09 -4.31 -8.45
N PHE A 93 13.31 -3.11 -7.96
CA PHE A 93 12.67 -1.89 -8.43
C PHE A 93 13.68 -0.90 -8.99
N TRP A 94 13.20 0.07 -9.72
CA TRP A 94 13.93 1.25 -10.19
C TRP A 94 12.99 2.45 -10.22
N MET A 95 13.55 3.65 -10.38
CA MET A 95 12.80 4.90 -10.46
C MET A 95 12.70 5.43 -11.90
N LYS A 96 12.82 4.54 -12.91
CA LYS A 96 12.70 4.94 -14.31
C LYS A 96 11.34 5.60 -14.55
N ASN A 97 11.34 6.75 -15.19
CA ASN A 97 10.14 7.55 -15.50
C ASN A 97 9.29 7.95 -14.27
N THR A 98 9.85 7.90 -13.05
CA THR A 98 9.18 8.26 -11.80
C THR A 98 9.81 9.55 -11.29
N SER A 99 9.05 10.64 -11.28
CA SER A 99 9.52 11.99 -10.95
C SER A 99 9.44 12.35 -9.47
N ILE A 100 8.69 11.58 -8.69
CA ILE A 100 8.50 11.79 -7.25
C ILE A 100 9.45 10.89 -6.46
N PRO A 101 10.08 11.37 -5.37
CA PRO A 101 10.86 10.52 -4.48
C PRO A 101 9.92 9.56 -3.74
N LEU A 102 10.33 8.30 -3.57
CA LEU A 102 9.50 7.25 -2.97
C LEU A 102 10.26 6.53 -1.86
N ASP A 103 9.54 6.16 -0.81
CA ASP A 103 9.93 5.09 0.08
C ASP A 103 9.40 3.77 -0.50
N ILE A 104 10.24 2.73 -0.56
CA ILE A 104 9.85 1.42 -1.09
C ILE A 104 9.93 0.41 0.05
N ILE A 105 8.80 -0.22 0.35
CA ILE A 105 8.65 -1.17 1.46
C ILE A 105 8.44 -2.56 0.87
N PHE A 106 9.34 -3.48 1.17
CA PHE A 106 9.29 -4.87 0.72
C PHE A 106 8.79 -5.77 1.85
N ALA A 107 7.89 -6.70 1.53
CA ALA A 107 7.36 -7.67 2.47
C ALA A 107 7.31 -9.08 1.88
N ASP A 108 7.42 -10.07 2.74
CA ASP A 108 7.32 -11.48 2.39
C ASP A 108 5.87 -11.95 2.23
N GLY A 109 5.67 -13.26 1.98
CA GLY A 109 4.36 -13.88 1.79
C GLY A 109 3.48 -13.90 3.04
N SER A 110 4.03 -13.65 4.23
CA SER A 110 3.27 -13.50 5.47
C SER A 110 2.79 -12.05 5.69
N GLY A 111 3.23 -11.11 4.84
CA GLY A 111 3.02 -9.67 5.02
C GLY A 111 4.03 -9.02 5.99
N THR A 112 5.08 -9.73 6.40
CA THR A 112 6.13 -9.17 7.24
C THR A 112 7.05 -8.29 6.41
N VAL A 113 7.25 -7.05 6.83
CA VAL A 113 8.20 -6.13 6.17
C VAL A 113 9.63 -6.63 6.38
N THR A 114 10.29 -6.93 5.28
CA THR A 114 11.68 -7.45 5.27
C THR A 114 12.70 -6.36 5.01
N LYS A 115 12.30 -5.31 4.28
CA LYS A 115 13.21 -4.21 3.92
C LYS A 115 12.43 -2.93 3.63
N ILE A 116 13.02 -1.80 4.01
CA ILE A 116 12.55 -0.47 3.63
C ILE A 116 13.72 0.26 2.96
N PHE A 117 13.50 0.71 1.72
CA PHE A 117 14.42 1.59 1.01
C PHE A 117 13.83 3.00 1.00
N LYS A 118 14.49 3.92 1.70
CA LYS A 118 13.98 5.28 1.88
C LYS A 118 14.49 6.22 0.81
N ASN A 119 13.62 7.14 0.41
CA ASN A 119 13.93 8.28 -0.46
C ASN A 119 14.63 7.85 -1.77
N ALA A 120 14.04 6.89 -2.49
CA ALA A 120 14.52 6.45 -3.79
C ALA A 120 14.59 7.65 -4.75
N VAL A 121 15.76 7.80 -5.39
CA VAL A 121 16.07 8.99 -6.18
C VAL A 121 15.25 8.98 -7.48
N PRO A 122 14.48 10.04 -7.78
CA PRO A 122 13.72 10.16 -9.02
C PRO A 122 14.57 9.92 -10.26
N PHE A 123 13.96 9.29 -11.26
CA PHE A 123 14.57 8.95 -12.57
C PHE A 123 15.79 8.01 -12.52
N SER A 124 16.21 7.55 -11.35
CA SER A 124 17.32 6.60 -11.22
C SER A 124 16.96 5.25 -11.86
N THR A 125 17.87 4.72 -12.67
CA THR A 125 17.76 3.39 -13.25
C THR A 125 18.59 2.34 -12.49
N VAL A 126 19.19 2.74 -11.36
CA VAL A 126 19.90 1.83 -10.47
C VAL A 126 18.89 0.87 -9.85
N SER A 127 19.21 -0.43 -9.90
CA SER A 127 18.36 -1.47 -9.34
C SER A 127 18.37 -1.43 -7.82
N ILE A 128 17.17 -1.42 -7.24
CA ILE A 128 16.92 -1.50 -5.79
C ILE A 128 16.42 -2.91 -5.51
N PHE A 129 17.32 -3.79 -5.08
CA PHE A 129 16.98 -5.18 -4.78
C PHE A 129 16.22 -5.27 -3.44
N GLY A 130 15.02 -5.85 -3.47
CA GLY A 130 14.15 -6.01 -2.31
C GLY A 130 14.45 -7.25 -1.47
N GLY A 131 14.86 -8.34 -2.11
CA GLY A 131 15.12 -9.63 -1.47
C GLY A 131 14.68 -10.79 -2.36
N GLU A 132 14.97 -12.03 -1.90
CA GLU A 132 14.69 -13.27 -2.63
C GLU A 132 13.24 -13.76 -2.45
N GLN A 133 12.59 -13.41 -1.34
CA GLN A 133 11.28 -13.93 -0.94
C GLN A 133 10.25 -12.82 -0.76
N VAL A 134 10.19 -11.90 -1.73
CA VAL A 134 9.26 -10.78 -1.70
C VAL A 134 7.96 -11.16 -2.40
N GLN A 135 6.83 -10.92 -1.75
CA GLN A 135 5.50 -11.09 -2.35
C GLN A 135 4.73 -9.78 -2.46
N TYR A 136 5.02 -8.82 -1.59
CA TYR A 136 4.35 -7.53 -1.56
C TYR A 136 5.36 -6.40 -1.56
N VAL A 137 5.06 -5.31 -2.32
CA VAL A 137 5.85 -4.08 -2.30
C VAL A 137 4.92 -2.87 -2.29
N LEU A 138 5.15 -1.95 -1.34
CA LEU A 138 4.48 -0.67 -1.24
C LEU A 138 5.46 0.44 -1.58
#